data_fdc4584bccf9c4adb621f7e03586d072
#
_entry.id   fdc4584bccf9c4adb621f7e03586d072
#
_cell.length_a   1.000
_cell.length_b   1.000
_cell.length_c   1.000
_cell.angle_alpha   90.00
_cell.angle_beta   90.00
_cell.angle_gamma   90.00
#
_symmetry.space_group_name_H-M   'P 1'
#
loop_
_entity.id
_entity.type
_entity.pdbx_description
1 polymer ?
#
loop_
_entity_poly.entity_id
_entity_poly.type
_entity_poly.pdbx_seq_one_letter_code
_entity_poly.pdbx_strand_id
1 'polypeptide(L)'
;MSSVYGSRLICPWIKEYAMFNFHKLDKDSFVTSRRVYLRDSAGMPAQSAPATTKGWMYMDRLCMNRRQFAAAAGLALALPVFAAASARTAWADAEKSGDDASAEAAAPADTTAEQAASPEPYVPAATAYPLTLALVDGDGTEFEQTFEAAPATAVTLTDSMAEIMCLLGLADRVVGTVTPEATMPETVADAYAQIPQLGDKKTLSRETIVGVGPEVVMGRAMTFNKDGQTSAADYNEMGINVYIQPATSAKMNPTLQGIVDDIKNVAEVFDAQEAASDLVNDLQDRLAAIESRVAEAAAAAEAAQSVLIMTNFKEGTFGTFGGKTGASLQFNMIEAMGATMASTESASGLTYENLVAFNPDVVLYITANRNAETDPLVLDTIYAEPSVQEVPAVANKKIVEIPYAEFMDASPRVFDSAEKILDVLYPQA
;
A
#
# COMPACT_ATOMS: atom_id res chain seq x y z
N MET A 1 -24.83 -40.63 -43.86
CA MET A 1 -23.99 -41.39 -42.91
C MET A 1 -23.28 -40.41 -42.03
N SER A 2 -23.79 -40.32 -40.88
CA SER A 2 -23.43 -39.45 -39.78
C SER A 2 -22.05 -39.78 -39.24
N SER A 3 -21.22 -38.79 -39.03
CA SER A 3 -20.04 -38.91 -38.21
C SER A 3 -20.16 -37.88 -37.06
N VAL A 4 -20.35 -38.48 -35.91
CA VAL A 4 -20.35 -37.88 -34.58
C VAL A 4 -18.93 -37.39 -34.27
N TYR A 5 -18.74 -36.10 -34.08
CA TYR A 5 -17.57 -35.59 -33.38
C TYR A 5 -18.04 -35.06 -32.01
N GLY A 6 -17.66 -35.82 -31.00
CA GLY A 6 -17.97 -35.58 -29.64
C GLY A 6 -17.43 -34.25 -29.13
N SER A 7 -18.32 -33.44 -28.63
CA SER A 7 -18.07 -32.31 -27.76
C SER A 7 -17.44 -32.80 -26.46
N ARG A 8 -16.11 -32.84 -26.37
CA ARG A 8 -15.38 -33.03 -25.11
C ARG A 8 -14.95 -31.69 -24.55
N LEU A 9 -15.75 -31.26 -23.56
CA LEU A 9 -15.34 -30.60 -22.34
C LEU A 9 -14.25 -29.54 -22.50
N ILE A 10 -14.68 -28.36 -22.90
CA ILE A 10 -13.99 -27.14 -22.48
C ILE A 10 -14.59 -26.79 -21.11
N CYS A 11 -13.75 -26.83 -20.09
CA CYS A 11 -14.13 -26.44 -18.74
C CYS A 11 -14.72 -24.99 -18.78
N PRO A 12 -15.87 -24.71 -18.21
CA PRO A 12 -16.50 -23.38 -18.25
C PRO A 12 -15.55 -22.26 -17.76
N TRP A 13 -14.71 -22.54 -16.81
CA TRP A 13 -13.70 -21.63 -16.26
C TRP A 13 -12.62 -21.19 -17.25
N ILE A 14 -12.26 -22.05 -18.18
CA ILE A 14 -11.28 -21.68 -19.24
C ILE A 14 -11.90 -20.68 -20.20
N LYS A 15 -13.21 -20.73 -20.40
CA LYS A 15 -13.93 -19.79 -21.27
C LYS A 15 -14.01 -18.38 -20.67
N GLU A 16 -14.22 -18.27 -19.37
CA GLU A 16 -14.26 -17.00 -18.66
C GLU A 16 -12.87 -16.38 -18.51
N TYR A 17 -11.85 -17.16 -18.17
CA TYR A 17 -10.48 -16.67 -18.05
C TYR A 17 -9.90 -16.22 -19.42
N ALA A 18 -10.23 -16.91 -20.49
CA ALA A 18 -9.87 -16.48 -21.83
C ALA A 18 -10.57 -15.19 -22.24
N MET A 19 -11.85 -14.98 -21.89
CA MET A 19 -12.56 -13.74 -22.20
C MET A 19 -12.02 -12.53 -21.40
N PHE A 20 -11.61 -12.72 -20.16
CA PHE A 20 -11.12 -11.63 -19.31
C PHE A 20 -9.77 -11.05 -19.77
N ASN A 21 -8.90 -11.89 -20.36
CA ASN A 21 -7.61 -11.44 -20.89
C ASN A 21 -7.63 -11.01 -22.36
N PHE A 22 -8.68 -11.36 -23.13
CA PHE A 22 -8.75 -11.08 -24.57
C PHE A 22 -9.46 -9.75 -24.94
N HIS A 23 -10.01 -9.01 -23.98
CA HIS A 23 -10.61 -7.70 -24.25
C HIS A 23 -9.60 -6.60 -24.64
N LYS A 24 -8.29 -6.90 -24.59
CA LYS A 24 -7.20 -5.98 -24.99
C LYS A 24 -6.47 -6.40 -26.27
N LEU A 25 -6.86 -7.49 -26.91
CA LEU A 25 -6.21 -7.92 -28.15
C LEU A 25 -7.08 -7.56 -29.35
N ASP A 26 -6.46 -6.95 -30.36
CA ASP A 26 -7.07 -6.61 -31.64
C ASP A 26 -7.64 -7.85 -32.33
N LYS A 27 -8.74 -7.68 -33.12
CA LYS A 27 -9.40 -8.77 -33.84
C LYS A 27 -8.45 -9.58 -34.72
N ASP A 28 -7.41 -8.96 -35.24
CA ASP A 28 -6.38 -9.61 -36.05
C ASP A 28 -5.46 -10.53 -35.25
N SER A 29 -5.17 -10.20 -34.00
CA SER A 29 -4.40 -11.03 -33.07
C SER A 29 -5.15 -12.31 -32.68
N PHE A 30 -6.48 -12.23 -32.57
CA PHE A 30 -7.33 -13.39 -32.27
C PHE A 30 -7.33 -14.41 -33.44
N VAL A 31 -7.36 -13.93 -34.69
CA VAL A 31 -7.33 -14.80 -35.89
C VAL A 31 -5.97 -15.51 -35.98
N THR A 32 -4.87 -14.83 -35.67
CA THR A 32 -3.52 -15.41 -35.68
C THR A 32 -3.36 -16.48 -34.61
N SER A 33 -3.85 -16.24 -33.38
CA SER A 33 -3.83 -17.24 -32.31
C SER A 33 -4.69 -18.47 -32.64
N ARG A 34 -5.82 -18.29 -33.31
CA ARG A 34 -6.71 -19.40 -33.71
C ARG A 34 -6.10 -20.23 -34.83
N ARG A 35 -5.35 -19.63 -35.76
CA ARG A 35 -4.62 -20.36 -36.82
C ARG A 35 -3.44 -21.19 -36.27
N VAL A 36 -2.71 -20.62 -35.31
CA VAL A 36 -1.63 -21.35 -34.63
C VAL A 36 -2.19 -22.53 -33.85
N TYR A 37 -3.32 -22.37 -33.17
CA TYR A 37 -3.99 -23.44 -32.40
C TYR A 37 -4.50 -24.57 -33.32
N LEU A 38 -5.03 -24.25 -34.50
CA LEU A 38 -5.49 -25.24 -35.47
C LEU A 38 -4.33 -25.94 -36.19
N ARG A 39 -3.15 -25.31 -36.30
CA ARG A 39 -1.96 -25.93 -36.89
C ARG A 39 -1.30 -26.95 -35.98
N ASP A 40 -1.24 -26.65 -34.66
CA ASP A 40 -0.69 -27.57 -33.67
C ASP A 40 -1.57 -28.81 -33.47
N SER A 41 -2.88 -28.66 -33.57
CA SER A 41 -3.81 -29.80 -33.50
C SER A 41 -3.79 -30.71 -34.77
N ALA A 42 -3.14 -30.30 -35.85
CA ALA A 42 -3.01 -31.07 -37.11
C ALA A 42 -1.71 -31.85 -37.21
N GLY A 43 -0.87 -31.94 -36.15
CA GLY A 43 0.23 -32.89 -36.05
C GLY A 43 1.48 -32.55 -36.87
N MET A 44 1.80 -31.25 -37.00
CA MET A 44 3.11 -30.87 -37.60
C MET A 44 4.25 -30.88 -36.57
N PRO A 45 5.48 -31.27 -36.94
CA PRO A 45 6.57 -31.42 -35.98
C PRO A 45 7.04 -30.08 -35.44
N ALA A 46 7.11 -29.98 -34.10
CA ALA A 46 7.52 -28.83 -33.33
C ALA A 46 9.01 -28.50 -33.48
N GLN A 47 9.38 -27.77 -34.54
CA GLN A 47 10.77 -27.31 -34.69
C GLN A 47 10.93 -25.79 -34.82
N SER A 48 9.88 -24.98 -34.59
CA SER A 48 9.98 -23.54 -34.82
C SER A 48 9.36 -22.60 -33.76
N ALA A 49 9.06 -23.06 -32.55
CA ALA A 49 8.51 -22.16 -31.52
C ALA A 49 8.91 -22.56 -30.09
N PRO A 50 10.02 -22.07 -29.55
CA PRO A 50 10.42 -22.35 -28.17
C PRO A 50 9.53 -21.72 -27.09
N ALA A 51 8.70 -20.74 -27.41
CA ALA A 51 7.85 -20.03 -26.44
C ALA A 51 6.54 -20.76 -26.06
N THR A 52 6.04 -21.65 -26.92
CA THR A 52 4.77 -22.38 -26.70
C THR A 52 4.91 -23.58 -25.77
N THR A 53 6.11 -24.21 -25.76
CA THR A 53 6.35 -25.42 -24.96
C THR A 53 6.33 -25.17 -23.44
N LYS A 54 6.73 -24.00 -22.97
CA LYS A 54 6.70 -23.67 -21.53
C LYS A 54 5.27 -23.43 -21.00
N GLY A 55 4.41 -22.82 -21.79
CA GLY A 55 3.00 -22.61 -21.43
C GLY A 55 2.21 -23.92 -21.31
N TRP A 56 2.53 -24.91 -22.13
CA TRP A 56 1.89 -26.23 -22.10
C TRP A 56 2.29 -27.07 -20.89
N MET A 57 3.55 -27.05 -20.48
CA MET A 57 4.00 -27.76 -19.27
C MET A 57 3.37 -27.21 -17.99
N TYR A 58 3.01 -25.92 -17.97
CA TYR A 58 2.36 -25.31 -16.80
C TYR A 58 0.85 -25.68 -16.71
N MET A 59 0.17 -25.86 -17.83
CA MET A 59 -1.24 -26.28 -17.84
C MET A 59 -1.44 -27.75 -17.48
N ASP A 60 -0.52 -28.64 -17.83
CA ASP A 60 -0.61 -30.05 -17.45
C ASP A 60 -0.48 -30.29 -15.94
N ARG A 61 0.18 -29.37 -15.21
CA ARG A 61 0.30 -29.45 -13.74
C ARG A 61 -0.90 -28.91 -12.97
N LEU A 62 -1.76 -28.13 -13.61
CA LEU A 62 -2.95 -27.52 -12.97
C LEU A 62 -4.24 -28.34 -13.15
N CYS A 63 -4.22 -29.37 -13.98
CA CYS A 63 -5.36 -30.31 -14.13
C CYS A 63 -5.37 -31.37 -13.02
N MET A 64 -5.56 -30.93 -11.78
CA MET A 64 -5.87 -31.85 -10.68
C MET A 64 -7.32 -32.29 -10.73
N ASN A 65 -7.59 -33.58 -10.47
CA ASN A 65 -8.94 -34.09 -10.40
C ASN A 65 -9.62 -33.63 -9.08
N ARG A 66 -10.97 -33.69 -9.04
CA ARG A 66 -11.78 -33.23 -7.89
C ARG A 66 -11.35 -33.83 -6.54
N ARG A 67 -10.77 -35.02 -6.51
CA ARG A 67 -10.31 -35.68 -5.28
C ARG A 67 -8.97 -35.10 -4.80
N GLN A 68 -8.11 -34.68 -5.68
CA GLN A 68 -6.84 -34.04 -5.35
C GLN A 68 -7.02 -32.59 -4.85
N PHE A 69 -8.03 -31.89 -5.39
CA PHE A 69 -8.40 -30.55 -4.89
C PHE A 69 -9.02 -30.59 -3.47
N ALA A 70 -9.83 -31.60 -3.19
CA ALA A 70 -10.41 -31.81 -1.85
C ALA A 70 -9.35 -32.16 -0.79
N ALA A 71 -8.27 -32.87 -1.18
CA ALA A 71 -7.15 -33.19 -0.30
C ALA A 71 -6.26 -31.96 -0.01
N ALA A 72 -6.06 -31.08 -0.99
CA ALA A 72 -5.29 -29.84 -0.79
C ALA A 72 -6.06 -28.80 0.04
N ALA A 73 -7.38 -28.70 -0.13
CA ALA A 73 -8.23 -27.82 0.69
C ALA A 73 -8.38 -28.30 2.15
N GLY A 74 -8.25 -29.62 2.39
CA GLY A 74 -8.32 -30.20 3.75
C GLY A 74 -7.08 -29.92 4.60
N LEU A 75 -5.92 -29.65 3.98
CA LEU A 75 -4.67 -29.34 4.72
C LEU A 75 -4.54 -27.86 5.11
N ALA A 76 -5.24 -26.96 4.43
CA ALA A 76 -5.18 -25.51 4.72
C ALA A 76 -6.02 -25.10 5.94
N LEU A 77 -6.90 -25.96 6.45
CA LEU A 77 -7.77 -25.66 7.61
C LEU A 77 -7.25 -26.19 8.95
N ALA A 78 -6.07 -26.79 9.00
CA ALA A 78 -5.53 -27.43 10.22
C ALA A 78 -4.41 -26.65 10.93
N LEU A 79 -4.06 -25.42 10.53
CA LEU A 79 -2.87 -24.72 11.06
C LEU A 79 -3.06 -23.44 11.90
N PRO A 80 -4.26 -22.98 12.31
CA PRO A 80 -4.31 -21.85 13.23
C PRO A 80 -4.62 -22.18 14.69
N VAL A 81 -4.51 -23.46 15.16
CA VAL A 81 -4.88 -23.78 16.55
C VAL A 81 -3.65 -23.91 17.49
N PHE A 82 -2.42 -23.85 17.00
CA PHE A 82 -1.23 -24.10 17.86
C PHE A 82 -0.49 -22.85 18.36
N ALA A 83 -0.90 -21.64 18.02
CA ALA A 83 -0.22 -20.41 18.48
C ALA A 83 -0.86 -19.72 19.70
N ALA A 84 -1.96 -20.25 20.23
CA ALA A 84 -2.66 -19.66 21.38
C ALA A 84 -2.47 -20.42 22.72
N ALA A 85 -1.61 -21.44 22.77
CA ALA A 85 -1.48 -22.32 23.97
C ALA A 85 -0.20 -22.09 24.78
N SER A 86 0.70 -21.20 24.41
CA SER A 86 1.98 -21.03 25.16
C SER A 86 2.04 -19.80 26.08
N ALA A 87 0.95 -19.07 26.28
CA ALA A 87 0.91 -17.93 27.21
C ALA A 87 0.08 -18.18 28.50
N ARG A 88 -0.27 -19.42 28.84
CA ARG A 88 -1.10 -19.73 30.02
C ARG A 88 -0.54 -20.76 31.00
N THR A 89 0.75 -21.03 31.02
CA THR A 89 1.36 -22.01 31.97
C THR A 89 2.38 -21.41 32.92
N ALA A 90 2.23 -20.17 33.35
CA ALA A 90 3.06 -19.58 34.39
C ALA A 90 2.31 -19.15 35.66
N TRP A 91 1.07 -19.62 35.87
CA TRP A 91 0.24 -19.24 37.05
C TRP A 91 -0.50 -20.42 37.67
N ALA A 92 0.10 -21.55 37.84
CA ALA A 92 -0.53 -22.67 38.53
C ALA A 92 0.52 -23.47 39.34
N ASP A 93 1.17 -22.87 40.32
CA ASP A 93 1.82 -23.59 41.45
C ASP A 93 2.00 -22.63 42.63
N ALA A 94 0.89 -22.28 43.27
CA ALA A 94 0.88 -21.72 44.62
C ALA A 94 -0.49 -21.94 45.27
N GLU A 95 -0.86 -23.17 45.53
CA GLU A 95 -1.86 -23.48 46.51
C GLU A 95 -1.29 -24.48 47.51
N LYS A 96 -0.98 -23.99 48.70
CA LYS A 96 -1.32 -24.59 50.02
C LYS A 96 -0.52 -23.98 51.15
N SER A 97 -1.09 -23.00 51.81
CA SER A 97 -1.11 -22.97 53.29
C SER A 97 -2.10 -21.89 53.72
N GLY A 98 -3.10 -22.28 54.47
CA GLY A 98 -4.12 -21.40 55.00
C GLY A 98 -3.59 -20.54 56.14
N ASP A 99 -4.24 -19.39 56.32
CA ASP A 99 -4.94 -19.06 57.55
C ASP A 99 -5.53 -17.65 57.45
N ASP A 100 -6.69 -17.47 58.10
CA ASP A 100 -7.56 -16.35 58.26
C ASP A 100 -6.88 -14.98 58.43
N ALA A 101 -7.39 -13.96 57.71
CA ALA A 101 -7.64 -12.61 58.25
C ALA A 101 -8.43 -11.70 57.33
N SER A 102 -9.62 -11.29 57.80
CA SER A 102 -10.39 -10.06 57.60
C SER A 102 -10.25 -9.27 56.30
N ALA A 103 -11.39 -9.16 55.59
CA ALA A 103 -11.66 -8.24 54.49
C ALA A 103 -11.54 -6.78 54.95
N GLU A 104 -10.60 -6.04 54.38
CA GLU A 104 -10.59 -4.58 54.34
C GLU A 104 -10.73 -4.12 52.90
N ALA A 105 -11.82 -3.37 52.64
CA ALA A 105 -12.18 -2.87 51.33
C ALA A 105 -11.12 -1.87 50.86
N ALA A 106 -10.36 -2.25 49.85
CA ALA A 106 -9.48 -1.35 49.09
C ALA A 106 -10.35 -0.43 48.20
N ALA A 107 -10.19 0.87 48.39
CA ALA A 107 -10.73 1.91 47.53
C ALA A 107 -10.27 1.77 46.08
N PRO A 108 -11.06 2.18 45.07
CA PRO A 108 -10.65 2.11 43.69
C PRO A 108 -9.42 3.01 43.47
N ALA A 109 -8.38 2.44 42.87
CA ALA A 109 -7.24 3.20 42.45
C ALA A 109 -7.66 4.24 41.43
N ASP A 110 -7.39 5.49 41.75
CA ASP A 110 -7.52 6.65 40.88
C ASP A 110 -6.57 6.45 39.67
N THR A 111 -7.08 5.94 38.55
CA THR A 111 -6.38 5.91 37.28
C THR A 111 -6.45 7.33 36.70
N THR A 112 -5.59 8.20 37.21
CA THR A 112 -5.23 9.42 36.47
C THR A 112 -4.74 8.96 35.09
N ALA A 113 -5.50 9.35 34.06
CA ALA A 113 -5.05 9.24 32.69
C ALA A 113 -3.70 9.97 32.60
N GLU A 114 -2.64 9.21 32.38
CA GLU A 114 -1.32 9.73 32.14
C GLU A 114 -1.41 10.50 30.82
N GLN A 115 -1.41 11.81 30.93
CA GLN A 115 -1.42 12.73 29.80
C GLN A 115 -0.17 12.38 28.98
N ALA A 116 -0.36 11.96 27.73
CA ALA A 116 0.73 11.61 26.84
C ALA A 116 1.77 12.75 26.86
N ALA A 117 2.98 12.44 27.29
CA ALA A 117 4.07 13.41 27.31
C ALA A 117 4.33 13.84 25.87
N SER A 118 4.53 15.13 25.64
CA SER A 118 4.97 15.62 24.33
C SER A 118 6.21 14.84 23.90
N PRO A 119 6.32 14.43 22.62
CA PRO A 119 7.49 13.69 22.14
C PRO A 119 8.77 14.47 22.43
N GLU A 120 9.84 13.75 22.76
CA GLU A 120 11.14 14.41 22.92
C GLU A 120 11.60 14.95 21.56
N PRO A 121 12.13 16.18 21.52
CA PRO A 121 12.60 16.77 20.28
C PRO A 121 13.67 15.90 19.61
N TYR A 122 13.56 15.77 18.28
CA TYR A 122 14.61 15.12 17.50
C TYR A 122 15.92 15.89 17.60
N VAL A 123 16.97 15.21 18.05
CA VAL A 123 18.31 15.79 18.16
C VAL A 123 19.15 15.28 17.01
N PRO A 124 19.50 16.13 16.04
CA PRO A 124 20.35 15.72 14.92
C PRO A 124 21.75 15.33 15.38
N ALA A 125 22.28 14.25 14.83
CA ALA A 125 23.64 13.79 15.07
C ALA A 125 24.24 13.31 13.75
N ALA A 126 25.49 13.66 13.47
CA ALA A 126 26.17 13.23 12.24
C ALA A 126 26.19 11.70 12.11
N THR A 127 26.03 11.21 10.90
CA THR A 127 25.99 9.76 10.63
C THR A 127 27.38 9.13 10.84
N ALA A 128 27.40 8.06 11.58
CA ALA A 128 28.58 7.20 11.71
C ALA A 128 28.54 6.11 10.61
N TYR A 129 29.36 6.28 9.58
CA TYR A 129 29.49 5.25 8.53
C TYR A 129 30.53 4.18 8.92
N PRO A 130 30.37 2.90 8.45
CA PRO A 130 29.27 2.45 7.58
C PRO A 130 27.94 2.39 8.32
N LEU A 131 26.87 2.86 7.63
CA LEU A 131 25.49 2.77 8.10
C LEU A 131 24.82 1.54 7.48
N THR A 132 24.23 0.67 8.27
CA THR A 132 23.48 -0.49 7.77
C THR A 132 22.01 -0.40 8.17
N LEU A 133 21.13 -0.52 7.17
CA LEU A 133 19.67 -0.52 7.33
C LEU A 133 19.10 -1.88 6.95
N ALA A 134 18.17 -2.39 7.77
CA ALA A 134 17.35 -3.55 7.41
C ALA A 134 16.17 -3.10 6.54
N LEU A 135 16.06 -3.64 5.34
CA LEU A 135 15.04 -3.27 4.34
C LEU A 135 14.28 -4.51 3.86
N VAL A 136 13.12 -4.28 3.26
CA VAL A 136 12.26 -5.33 2.68
C VAL A 136 11.86 -4.92 1.27
N ASP A 137 12.10 -5.78 0.29
CA ASP A 137 11.73 -5.56 -1.10
C ASP A 137 10.25 -5.85 -1.40
N GLY A 138 9.82 -5.65 -2.65
CA GLY A 138 8.45 -5.87 -3.09
C GLY A 138 8.01 -7.34 -3.13
N ASP A 139 8.96 -8.28 -3.12
CA ASP A 139 8.70 -9.71 -2.98
C ASP A 139 8.62 -10.14 -1.50
N GLY A 140 8.88 -9.21 -0.59
CA GLY A 140 8.91 -9.44 0.86
C GLY A 140 10.21 -10.10 1.31
N THR A 141 11.30 -9.97 0.55
CA THR A 141 12.63 -10.43 0.94
C THR A 141 13.29 -9.41 1.84
N GLU A 142 13.74 -9.86 3.01
CA GLU A 142 14.49 -9.06 3.96
C GLU A 142 15.98 -9.08 3.60
N PHE A 143 16.63 -7.91 3.63
CA PHE A 143 18.07 -7.78 3.38
C PHE A 143 18.66 -6.60 4.14
N GLU A 144 19.97 -6.63 4.33
CA GLU A 144 20.73 -5.51 4.91
C GLU A 144 21.35 -4.69 3.78
N GLN A 145 21.15 -3.37 3.83
CA GLN A 145 21.79 -2.42 2.92
C GLN A 145 22.81 -1.61 3.71
N THR A 146 24.07 -1.69 3.30
CA THR A 146 25.16 -0.92 3.92
C THR A 146 25.60 0.25 3.04
N PHE A 147 25.63 1.42 3.63
CA PHE A 147 26.16 2.64 3.04
C PHE A 147 27.53 2.93 3.66
N GLU A 148 28.60 2.84 2.88
CA GLU A 148 29.98 3.08 3.34
C GLU A 148 30.25 4.57 3.59
N ALA A 149 29.49 5.45 2.92
CA ALA A 149 29.53 6.90 3.05
C ALA A 149 28.21 7.49 2.57
N ALA A 150 27.96 8.78 2.80
CA ALA A 150 26.84 9.52 2.23
C ALA A 150 26.88 9.46 0.69
N PRO A 151 25.81 8.97 0.01
CA PRO A 151 25.77 8.91 -1.45
C PRO A 151 25.88 10.31 -2.08
N ALA A 152 26.72 10.46 -3.09
CA ALA A 152 26.84 11.71 -3.82
C ALA A 152 25.72 11.90 -4.85
N THR A 153 25.16 10.78 -5.37
CA THR A 153 24.12 10.79 -6.42
C THR A 153 23.01 9.81 -6.11
N ALA A 154 21.77 10.24 -6.36
CA ALA A 154 20.57 9.44 -6.15
C ALA A 154 19.67 9.46 -7.38
N VAL A 155 18.92 8.37 -7.60
CA VAL A 155 17.75 8.34 -8.47
C VAL A 155 16.52 8.02 -7.62
N THR A 156 15.45 8.80 -7.76
CA THR A 156 14.18 8.58 -7.08
C THR A 156 13.15 8.00 -8.04
N LEU A 157 12.52 6.89 -7.66
CA LEU A 157 11.55 6.15 -8.48
C LEU A 157 10.10 6.37 -8.03
N THR A 158 9.88 7.31 -7.10
CA THR A 158 8.55 7.74 -6.63
C THR A 158 8.53 9.23 -6.34
N ASP A 159 7.35 9.84 -6.46
CA ASP A 159 7.11 11.24 -6.13
C ASP A 159 7.46 11.52 -4.65
N SER A 160 7.09 10.60 -3.75
CA SER A 160 7.39 10.72 -2.31
C SER A 160 8.89 10.81 -2.02
N MET A 161 9.71 9.99 -2.66
CA MET A 161 11.16 10.06 -2.46
C MET A 161 11.77 11.34 -3.01
N ALA A 162 11.31 11.79 -4.17
CA ALA A 162 11.77 13.07 -4.73
C ALA A 162 11.36 14.24 -3.83
N GLU A 163 10.14 14.22 -3.29
CA GLU A 163 9.65 15.22 -2.34
C GLU A 163 10.49 15.25 -1.06
N ILE A 164 10.74 14.08 -0.44
CA ILE A 164 11.57 14.01 0.77
C ILE A 164 12.98 14.54 0.50
N MET A 165 13.62 14.16 -0.62
CA MET A 165 14.93 14.69 -0.99
C MET A 165 14.93 16.23 -1.16
N CYS A 166 13.87 16.79 -1.75
CA CYS A 166 13.72 18.23 -1.86
C CYS A 166 13.52 18.92 -0.51
N LEU A 167 12.68 18.36 0.37
CA LEU A 167 12.42 18.87 1.71
C LEU A 167 13.69 18.89 2.59
N LEU A 168 14.58 17.91 2.39
CA LEU A 168 15.87 17.84 3.08
C LEU A 168 16.98 18.68 2.41
N GLY A 169 16.65 19.46 1.38
CA GLY A 169 17.63 20.29 0.66
C GLY A 169 18.62 19.47 -0.18
N LEU A 170 18.29 18.23 -0.53
CA LEU A 170 19.13 17.27 -1.26
C LEU A 170 18.78 17.16 -2.75
N ALA A 171 18.01 18.09 -3.30
CA ALA A 171 17.58 18.06 -4.71
C ALA A 171 18.77 18.01 -5.69
N ASP A 172 19.89 18.65 -5.37
CA ASP A 172 21.13 18.66 -6.14
C ASP A 172 21.85 17.29 -6.18
N ARG A 173 21.55 16.41 -5.24
CA ARG A 173 22.01 15.01 -5.23
C ARG A 173 21.18 14.11 -6.13
N VAL A 174 19.97 14.53 -6.53
CA VAL A 174 19.08 13.72 -7.35
C VAL A 174 19.42 13.91 -8.83
N VAL A 175 20.14 12.96 -9.41
CA VAL A 175 20.56 12.98 -10.83
C VAL A 175 19.45 12.50 -11.78
N GLY A 176 18.33 12.03 -11.25
CA GLY A 176 17.16 11.64 -12.04
C GLY A 176 15.97 11.23 -11.20
N THR A 177 14.78 11.52 -11.70
CA THR A 177 13.50 11.11 -11.09
C THR A 177 12.51 10.67 -12.15
N VAL A 178 11.43 9.99 -11.73
CA VAL A 178 10.31 9.66 -12.62
C VAL A 178 9.46 10.89 -12.93
N THR A 179 8.75 10.87 -14.05
CA THR A 179 7.70 11.87 -14.32
C THR A 179 6.65 11.80 -13.22
N PRO A 180 6.30 12.93 -12.58
CA PRO A 180 5.41 12.92 -11.41
C PRO A 180 3.98 12.53 -11.81
N GLU A 181 3.33 11.74 -10.94
CA GLU A 181 1.92 11.38 -11.08
C GLU A 181 0.99 12.45 -10.53
N ALA A 182 1.51 13.31 -9.65
CA ALA A 182 0.79 14.41 -9.03
C ALA A 182 1.61 15.70 -9.04
N THR A 183 0.93 16.82 -8.81
CA THR A 183 1.60 18.13 -8.65
C THR A 183 2.42 18.14 -7.36
N MET A 184 3.66 18.55 -7.45
CA MET A 184 4.50 18.77 -6.28
C MET A 184 4.01 19.95 -5.45
N PRO A 185 4.13 19.91 -4.11
CA PRO A 185 3.82 21.03 -3.25
C PRO A 185 4.64 22.29 -3.61
N GLU A 186 4.04 23.47 -3.44
CA GLU A 186 4.74 24.76 -3.70
C GLU A 186 6.06 24.86 -2.94
N THR A 187 6.14 24.30 -1.74
CA THR A 187 7.34 24.30 -0.90
C THR A 187 8.55 23.65 -1.53
N VAL A 188 8.36 22.70 -2.44
CA VAL A 188 9.44 21.96 -3.11
C VAL A 188 9.43 22.11 -4.64
N ALA A 189 8.43 22.77 -5.20
CA ALA A 189 8.22 22.83 -6.65
C ALA A 189 9.43 23.38 -7.41
N ASP A 190 10.06 24.43 -6.93
CA ASP A 190 11.23 25.04 -7.55
C ASP A 190 12.46 24.13 -7.50
N ALA A 191 12.70 23.46 -6.37
CA ALA A 191 13.79 22.51 -6.21
C ALA A 191 13.56 21.27 -7.10
N TYR A 192 12.33 20.73 -7.08
CA TYR A 192 11.95 19.59 -7.91
C TYR A 192 12.08 19.87 -9.41
N ALA A 193 11.73 21.08 -9.86
CA ALA A 193 11.83 21.49 -11.27
C ALA A 193 13.27 21.46 -11.80
N GLN A 194 14.29 21.46 -10.94
CA GLN A 194 15.70 21.34 -11.34
C GLN A 194 16.15 19.88 -11.53
N ILE A 195 15.37 18.90 -11.04
CA ILE A 195 15.73 17.49 -11.12
C ILE A 195 15.43 16.95 -12.53
N PRO A 196 16.41 16.31 -13.21
CA PRO A 196 16.18 15.71 -14.52
C PRO A 196 15.12 14.60 -14.45
N GLN A 197 14.11 14.66 -15.33
CA GLN A 197 13.10 13.63 -15.44
C GLN A 197 13.55 12.54 -16.43
N LEU A 198 13.61 11.29 -15.97
CA LEU A 198 14.06 10.13 -16.75
C LEU A 198 12.95 9.51 -17.60
N GLY A 199 11.68 9.80 -17.27
CA GLY A 199 10.51 9.33 -17.98
C GLY A 199 9.44 8.70 -17.08
N ASP A 200 8.38 8.18 -17.70
CA ASP A 200 7.27 7.54 -16.99
C ASP A 200 7.72 6.25 -16.29
N LYS A 201 7.38 6.07 -15.02
CA LYS A 201 7.78 4.94 -14.20
C LYS A 201 7.39 3.57 -14.77
N LYS A 202 6.35 3.49 -15.62
CA LYS A 202 5.90 2.24 -16.23
C LYS A 202 6.73 1.82 -17.43
N THR A 203 7.43 2.78 -18.04
CA THR A 203 8.22 2.56 -19.25
C THR A 203 9.72 2.80 -19.04
N LEU A 204 10.10 3.35 -17.89
CA LEU A 204 11.49 3.63 -17.54
C LEU A 204 12.30 2.33 -17.47
N SER A 205 13.37 2.24 -18.23
CA SER A 205 14.23 1.06 -18.23
C SER A 205 15.34 1.14 -17.18
N ARG A 206 15.81 -0.02 -16.74
CA ARG A 206 16.99 -0.13 -15.86
C ARG A 206 18.22 0.57 -16.46
N GLU A 207 18.44 0.39 -17.75
CA GLU A 207 19.56 0.98 -18.45
C GLU A 207 19.53 2.51 -18.39
N THR A 208 18.35 3.11 -18.46
CA THR A 208 18.18 4.57 -18.31
C THR A 208 18.55 5.00 -16.89
N ILE A 209 18.11 4.25 -15.86
CA ILE A 209 18.41 4.55 -14.46
C ILE A 209 19.91 4.42 -14.20
N VAL A 210 20.53 3.32 -14.59
CA VAL A 210 21.96 3.06 -14.41
C VAL A 210 22.81 4.05 -15.22
N GLY A 211 22.32 4.45 -16.41
CA GLY A 211 23.01 5.35 -17.33
C GLY A 211 23.28 6.76 -16.79
N VAL A 212 22.53 7.21 -15.78
CA VAL A 212 22.79 8.52 -15.12
C VAL A 212 23.77 8.42 -13.94
N GLY A 213 24.26 7.21 -13.63
CA GLY A 213 25.30 6.97 -12.64
C GLY A 213 24.88 7.21 -11.18
N PRO A 214 23.77 6.67 -10.69
CA PRO A 214 23.40 6.81 -9.29
C PRO A 214 24.28 5.93 -8.39
N GLU A 215 24.62 6.43 -7.21
CA GLU A 215 25.19 5.64 -6.13
C GLU A 215 24.10 4.96 -5.28
N VAL A 216 22.87 5.53 -5.30
CA VAL A 216 21.70 4.93 -4.66
C VAL A 216 20.45 5.11 -5.53
N VAL A 217 19.62 4.08 -5.58
CA VAL A 217 18.27 4.13 -6.18
C VAL A 217 17.24 4.00 -5.06
N MET A 218 16.27 4.94 -5.03
CA MET A 218 15.33 5.10 -3.93
C MET A 218 13.89 4.94 -4.41
N GLY A 219 13.06 4.26 -3.62
CA GLY A 219 11.65 4.10 -3.98
C GLY A 219 10.84 3.30 -2.96
N ARG A 220 9.60 2.96 -3.35
CA ARG A 220 8.73 2.13 -2.53
C ARG A 220 9.00 0.63 -2.73
N ALA A 221 8.58 -0.21 -1.78
CA ALA A 221 8.82 -1.65 -1.83
C ALA A 221 8.37 -2.28 -3.17
N MET A 222 7.17 -1.95 -3.66
CA MET A 222 6.62 -2.49 -4.91
C MET A 222 7.42 -2.11 -6.18
N THR A 223 8.34 -1.16 -6.10
CA THR A 223 9.24 -0.81 -7.20
C THR A 223 10.34 -1.85 -7.38
N PHE A 224 10.78 -2.45 -6.28
CA PHE A 224 11.89 -3.39 -6.23
C PHE A 224 11.37 -4.81 -6.06
N ASN A 225 11.06 -5.48 -7.17
CA ASN A 225 10.63 -6.87 -7.17
C ASN A 225 11.15 -7.59 -8.43
N LYS A 226 11.19 -8.92 -8.40
CA LYS A 226 11.70 -9.75 -9.51
C LYS A 226 10.86 -9.70 -10.78
N ASP A 227 9.57 -9.37 -10.67
CA ASP A 227 8.65 -9.21 -11.81
C ASP A 227 8.59 -7.75 -12.27
N GLY A 228 9.24 -6.84 -11.55
CA GLY A 228 9.38 -5.42 -11.87
C GLY A 228 10.55 -5.14 -12.80
N GLN A 229 10.96 -3.87 -12.83
CA GLN A 229 12.06 -3.44 -13.70
C GLN A 229 13.42 -3.95 -13.22
N THR A 230 13.63 -4.02 -11.89
CA THR A 230 14.89 -4.46 -11.30
C THR A 230 14.70 -4.75 -9.80
N SER A 231 15.19 -5.88 -9.34
CA SER A 231 15.22 -6.20 -7.90
C SER A 231 16.28 -5.38 -7.17
N ALA A 232 16.18 -5.28 -5.83
CA ALA A 232 17.22 -4.67 -5.01
C ALA A 232 18.57 -5.41 -5.17
N ALA A 233 18.55 -6.74 -5.27
CA ALA A 233 19.75 -7.54 -5.49
C ALA A 233 20.46 -7.22 -6.79
N ASP A 234 19.72 -7.01 -7.89
CA ASP A 234 20.31 -6.66 -9.18
C ASP A 234 21.05 -5.29 -9.15
N TYR A 235 20.51 -4.29 -8.41
CA TYR A 235 21.20 -3.02 -8.23
C TYR A 235 22.47 -3.20 -7.39
N ASN A 236 22.39 -3.95 -6.29
CA ASN A 236 23.54 -4.24 -5.44
C ASN A 236 24.65 -4.99 -6.19
N GLU A 237 24.31 -5.93 -7.08
CA GLU A 237 25.28 -6.60 -7.96
C GLU A 237 26.00 -5.65 -8.93
N MET A 238 25.36 -4.54 -9.30
CA MET A 238 25.96 -3.46 -10.10
C MET A 238 26.74 -2.45 -9.26
N GLY A 239 26.81 -2.62 -7.94
CA GLY A 239 27.47 -1.70 -7.02
C GLY A 239 26.64 -0.43 -6.73
N ILE A 240 25.34 -0.47 -6.98
CA ILE A 240 24.40 0.62 -6.70
C ILE A 240 23.59 0.25 -5.45
N ASN A 241 23.64 1.10 -4.43
CA ASN A 241 22.85 0.93 -3.21
C ASN A 241 21.35 1.12 -3.50
N VAL A 242 20.52 0.54 -2.64
CA VAL A 242 19.06 0.68 -2.73
C VAL A 242 18.53 1.23 -1.41
N TYR A 243 17.63 2.20 -1.46
CA TYR A 243 16.82 2.61 -0.33
C TYR A 243 15.35 2.33 -0.63
N ILE A 244 14.73 1.50 0.19
CA ILE A 244 13.32 1.16 0.09
C ILE A 244 12.60 1.76 1.29
N GLN A 245 11.55 2.58 1.03
CA GLN A 245 10.75 3.18 2.10
C GLN A 245 10.08 2.10 2.95
N PRO A 246 10.47 1.91 4.25
CA PRO A 246 9.81 1.00 5.17
C PRO A 246 8.32 1.22 5.31
N ALA A 247 7.84 2.46 5.33
CA ALA A 247 6.42 2.80 5.40
C ALA A 247 5.58 2.30 4.21
N THR A 248 6.21 1.82 3.14
CA THR A 248 5.51 1.24 1.97
C THR A 248 5.47 -0.29 1.97
N SER A 249 6.07 -0.94 2.95
CA SER A 249 6.12 -2.39 3.07
C SER A 249 5.22 -2.89 4.19
N ALA A 250 4.32 -3.82 3.88
CA ALA A 250 3.44 -4.44 4.87
C ALA A 250 4.21 -5.22 5.98
N LYS A 251 5.47 -5.55 5.74
CA LYS A 251 6.34 -6.24 6.70
C LYS A 251 7.16 -5.31 7.59
N MET A 252 7.20 -4.01 7.28
CA MET A 252 7.97 -3.02 8.02
C MET A 252 7.05 -2.18 8.92
N ASN A 253 7.04 -0.87 8.73
CA ASN A 253 6.27 0.04 9.57
C ASN A 253 5.34 0.94 8.73
N PRO A 254 4.27 0.39 8.11
CA PRO A 254 3.32 1.16 7.29
C PRO A 254 2.35 1.96 8.17
N THR A 255 2.87 2.97 8.87
CA THR A 255 2.15 3.87 9.79
C THR A 255 2.61 5.31 9.58
N LEU A 256 1.92 6.28 10.19
CA LEU A 256 2.37 7.68 10.22
C LEU A 256 3.74 7.81 10.89
N GLN A 257 3.98 7.10 11.99
CA GLN A 257 5.32 7.02 12.59
C GLN A 257 6.36 6.49 11.61
N GLY A 258 6.00 5.49 10.78
CA GLY A 258 6.89 4.96 9.75
C GLY A 258 7.30 6.00 8.70
N ILE A 259 6.45 7.00 8.39
CA ILE A 259 6.83 8.14 7.54
C ILE A 259 7.89 9.01 8.22
N VAL A 260 7.74 9.29 9.51
CA VAL A 260 8.73 10.04 10.29
C VAL A 260 10.07 9.29 10.30
N ASP A 261 10.02 7.97 10.50
CA ASP A 261 11.21 7.12 10.50
C ASP A 261 11.87 7.05 9.11
N ASP A 262 11.09 7.03 8.02
CA ASP A 262 11.63 7.12 6.65
C ASP A 262 12.42 8.41 6.42
N ILE A 263 11.91 9.55 6.91
CA ILE A 263 12.61 10.84 6.79
C ILE A 263 13.91 10.83 7.59
N LYS A 264 13.89 10.27 8.82
CA LYS A 264 15.11 10.10 9.64
C LYS A 264 16.13 9.21 8.95
N ASN A 265 15.69 8.07 8.40
CA ASN A 265 16.56 7.15 7.68
C ASN A 265 17.21 7.80 6.45
N VAL A 266 16.44 8.55 5.65
CA VAL A 266 16.97 9.29 4.50
C VAL A 266 17.98 10.34 4.97
N ALA A 267 17.67 11.08 6.04
CA ALA A 267 18.58 12.03 6.63
C ALA A 267 19.89 11.36 7.09
N GLU A 268 19.83 10.19 7.73
CA GLU A 268 21.02 9.42 8.12
C GLU A 268 21.80 8.92 6.91
N VAL A 269 21.15 8.40 5.87
CA VAL A 269 21.82 7.93 4.65
C VAL A 269 22.62 9.03 3.97
N PHE A 270 22.14 10.28 4.01
CA PHE A 270 22.77 11.41 3.34
C PHE A 270 23.55 12.37 4.27
N ASP A 271 23.66 12.06 5.57
CA ASP A 271 24.23 12.92 6.62
C ASP A 271 23.58 14.31 6.64
N ALA A 272 22.23 14.33 6.60
CA ALA A 272 21.40 15.53 6.47
C ALA A 272 20.45 15.73 7.66
N GLN A 273 20.77 15.22 8.85
CA GLN A 273 19.90 15.22 10.03
C GLN A 273 19.57 16.64 10.51
N GLU A 274 20.51 17.58 10.37
CA GLU A 274 20.26 18.99 10.72
C GLU A 274 19.15 19.59 9.84
N ALA A 275 19.17 19.28 8.54
CA ALA A 275 18.15 19.74 7.59
C ALA A 275 16.79 19.07 7.83
N ALA A 276 16.77 17.85 8.38
CA ALA A 276 15.56 17.12 8.70
C ALA A 276 14.90 17.56 10.02
N SER A 277 15.63 18.25 10.90
CA SER A 277 15.23 18.46 12.30
C SER A 277 13.88 19.13 12.44
N ASP A 278 13.65 20.24 11.75
CA ASP A 278 12.38 20.98 11.85
C ASP A 278 11.21 20.15 11.29
N LEU A 279 11.41 19.47 10.16
CA LEU A 279 10.40 18.62 9.55
C LEU A 279 10.03 17.43 10.45
N VAL A 280 11.04 16.76 11.01
CA VAL A 280 10.82 15.62 11.91
C VAL A 280 10.07 16.05 13.18
N ASN A 281 10.44 17.18 13.78
CA ASN A 281 9.77 17.71 14.96
C ASN A 281 8.31 18.11 14.66
N ASP A 282 8.06 18.81 13.54
CA ASP A 282 6.69 19.15 13.11
C ASP A 282 5.82 17.90 12.95
N LEU A 283 6.31 16.87 12.26
CA LEU A 283 5.56 15.65 12.04
C LEU A 283 5.34 14.85 13.34
N GLN A 284 6.30 14.85 14.26
CA GLN A 284 6.13 14.25 15.59
C GLN A 284 5.07 14.97 16.41
N ASP A 285 5.05 16.31 16.39
CA ASP A 285 4.03 17.10 17.08
C ASP A 285 2.64 16.86 16.46
N ARG A 286 2.54 16.81 15.14
CA ARG A 286 1.30 16.47 14.42
C ARG A 286 0.81 15.06 14.76
N LEU A 287 1.72 14.07 14.80
CA LEU A 287 1.38 12.71 15.20
C LEU A 287 0.83 12.66 16.62
N ALA A 288 1.50 13.30 17.57
CA ALA A 288 1.04 13.36 18.95
C ALA A 288 -0.33 14.04 19.08
N ALA A 289 -0.59 15.09 18.28
CA ALA A 289 -1.89 15.75 18.24
C ALA A 289 -3.00 14.84 17.68
N ILE A 290 -2.69 14.05 16.62
CA ILE A 290 -3.60 13.05 16.06
C ILE A 290 -3.92 11.97 17.10
N GLU A 291 -2.90 11.40 17.73
CA GLU A 291 -3.05 10.37 18.77
C GLU A 291 -3.87 10.86 19.98
N SER A 292 -3.63 12.09 20.42
CA SER A 292 -4.40 12.72 21.51
C SER A 292 -5.88 12.84 21.15
N ARG A 293 -6.21 13.33 19.96
CA ARG A 293 -7.60 13.44 19.48
C ARG A 293 -8.28 12.07 19.35
N VAL A 294 -7.55 11.07 18.88
CA VAL A 294 -8.07 9.68 18.80
C VAL A 294 -8.36 9.15 20.20
N ALA A 295 -7.47 9.37 21.17
CA ALA A 295 -7.66 8.93 22.54
C ALA A 295 -8.87 9.61 23.19
N GLU A 296 -9.06 10.92 22.98
CA GLU A 296 -10.21 11.68 23.44
C GLU A 296 -11.52 11.15 22.83
N ALA A 297 -11.53 10.90 21.50
CA ALA A 297 -12.67 10.36 20.79
C ALA A 297 -13.01 8.93 21.24
N ALA A 298 -12.00 8.08 21.47
CA ALA A 298 -12.19 6.72 21.97
C ALA A 298 -12.84 6.70 23.35
N ALA A 299 -12.55 7.67 24.20
CA ALA A 299 -13.17 7.82 25.53
C ALA A 299 -14.65 8.26 25.43
N ALA A 300 -15.05 8.88 24.33
CA ALA A 300 -16.40 9.43 24.09
C ALA A 300 -17.23 8.58 23.09
N ALA A 301 -16.59 7.73 22.28
CA ALA A 301 -17.24 7.06 21.16
C ALA A 301 -18.10 5.88 21.60
N GLU A 302 -19.32 5.78 21.06
CA GLU A 302 -20.22 4.64 21.29
C GLU A 302 -19.96 3.48 20.31
N ALA A 303 -19.53 3.78 19.08
CA ALA A 303 -19.23 2.78 18.06
C ALA A 303 -18.16 3.27 17.05
N ALA A 304 -17.33 2.36 16.57
CA ALA A 304 -16.39 2.64 15.48
C ALA A 304 -17.13 2.97 14.19
N GLN A 305 -16.76 4.07 13.54
CA GLN A 305 -17.31 4.46 12.24
C GLN A 305 -16.70 3.61 11.11
N SER A 306 -17.52 3.25 10.13
CA SER A 306 -17.08 2.53 8.95
C SER A 306 -16.67 3.49 7.84
N VAL A 307 -15.51 3.25 7.22
CA VAL A 307 -14.89 4.10 6.20
C VAL A 307 -14.79 3.34 4.88
N LEU A 308 -15.28 3.93 3.79
CA LEU A 308 -15.09 3.44 2.43
C LEU A 308 -14.10 4.33 1.68
N ILE A 309 -13.04 3.75 1.13
CA ILE A 309 -12.15 4.44 0.18
C ILE A 309 -12.77 4.30 -1.22
N MET A 310 -13.16 5.41 -1.82
CA MET A 310 -13.76 5.47 -3.15
C MET A 310 -12.81 6.14 -4.14
N THR A 311 -12.69 5.58 -5.34
CA THR A 311 -11.79 6.10 -6.39
C THR A 311 -12.43 6.05 -7.76
N ASN A 312 -11.91 6.85 -8.70
CA ASN A 312 -12.26 6.77 -10.12
C ASN A 312 -13.78 6.75 -10.39
N PHE A 313 -14.53 7.61 -9.71
CA PHE A 313 -15.96 7.69 -9.93
C PHE A 313 -16.27 8.20 -11.35
N LYS A 314 -17.08 7.45 -12.08
CA LYS A 314 -17.50 7.81 -13.42
C LYS A 314 -18.86 7.19 -13.74
N GLU A 315 -19.84 8.03 -14.14
CA GLU A 315 -21.16 7.57 -14.62
C GLU A 315 -21.85 6.60 -13.64
N GLY A 316 -21.79 6.88 -12.33
CA GLY A 316 -22.39 6.04 -11.29
C GLY A 316 -21.61 4.79 -10.95
N THR A 317 -20.39 4.61 -11.49
CA THR A 317 -19.49 3.52 -11.12
C THR A 317 -18.23 4.04 -10.44
N PHE A 318 -17.65 3.24 -9.54
CA PHE A 318 -16.45 3.60 -8.81
C PHE A 318 -15.54 2.39 -8.54
N GLY A 319 -14.36 2.68 -8.04
CA GLY A 319 -13.44 1.68 -7.51
C GLY A 319 -13.26 1.83 -6.01
N THR A 320 -12.78 0.78 -5.35
CA THR A 320 -12.33 0.83 -3.95
C THR A 320 -10.98 0.13 -3.80
N PHE A 321 -10.22 0.56 -2.80
CA PHE A 321 -9.04 -0.17 -2.33
C PHE A 321 -9.45 -1.03 -1.15
N GLY A 322 -8.95 -2.28 -1.14
CA GLY A 322 -9.17 -3.22 -0.06
C GLY A 322 -7.96 -4.10 0.16
N GLY A 323 -7.83 -4.66 1.35
CA GLY A 323 -6.75 -5.56 1.72
C GLY A 323 -5.43 -4.85 2.08
N LYS A 324 -4.66 -5.48 2.95
CA LYS A 324 -3.41 -4.93 3.51
C LYS A 324 -2.24 -4.93 2.52
N THR A 325 -2.35 -5.60 1.38
CA THR A 325 -1.24 -5.74 0.42
C THR A 325 -1.08 -4.55 -0.51
N GLY A 326 -2.14 -3.79 -0.79
CA GLY A 326 -2.08 -2.67 -1.73
C GLY A 326 -2.21 -1.29 -1.11
N ALA A 327 -2.67 -1.20 0.14
CA ALA A 327 -2.94 0.06 0.85
C ALA A 327 -2.65 -0.06 2.35
N SER A 328 -1.54 -0.71 2.74
CA SER A 328 -1.21 -1.03 4.14
C SER A 328 -1.13 0.21 5.04
N LEU A 329 -0.49 1.28 4.58
CA LEU A 329 -0.38 2.55 5.31
C LEU A 329 -1.77 3.15 5.57
N GLN A 330 -2.61 3.22 4.54
CA GLN A 330 -3.95 3.82 4.63
C GLN A 330 -4.87 3.02 5.55
N PHE A 331 -4.81 1.70 5.48
CA PHE A 331 -5.56 0.81 6.36
C PHE A 331 -5.13 0.96 7.81
N ASN A 332 -3.83 0.88 8.07
CA ASN A 332 -3.29 1.02 9.42
C ASN A 332 -3.61 2.40 10.01
N MET A 333 -3.54 3.46 9.20
CA MET A 333 -3.90 4.82 9.62
C MET A 333 -5.39 4.92 10.02
N ILE A 334 -6.30 4.40 9.20
CA ILE A 334 -7.75 4.42 9.48
C ILE A 334 -8.07 3.56 10.72
N GLU A 335 -7.48 2.36 10.81
CA GLU A 335 -7.64 1.48 11.98
C GLU A 335 -7.07 2.13 13.27
N ALA A 336 -5.91 2.81 13.17
CA ALA A 336 -5.32 3.54 14.30
C ALA A 336 -6.19 4.71 14.77
N MET A 337 -6.99 5.28 13.89
CA MET A 337 -7.99 6.31 14.24
C MET A 337 -9.28 5.74 14.87
N GLY A 338 -9.33 4.43 15.16
CA GLY A 338 -10.50 3.79 15.75
C GLY A 338 -11.64 3.54 14.80
N ALA A 339 -11.44 3.72 13.50
CA ALA A 339 -12.43 3.43 12.47
C ALA A 339 -12.25 2.01 11.88
N THR A 340 -13.24 1.53 11.14
CA THR A 340 -13.21 0.24 10.46
C THR A 340 -13.36 0.42 8.96
N MET A 341 -12.83 -0.52 8.17
CA MET A 341 -12.98 -0.48 6.71
C MET A 341 -14.31 -1.10 6.28
N ALA A 342 -15.13 -0.35 5.52
CA ALA A 342 -16.38 -0.84 4.93
C ALA A 342 -16.13 -1.86 3.80
N SER A 343 -14.96 -1.84 3.17
CA SER A 343 -14.52 -2.84 2.20
C SER A 343 -13.11 -3.32 2.52
N THR A 344 -12.90 -4.63 2.51
CA THR A 344 -11.60 -5.27 2.73
C THR A 344 -10.95 -5.76 1.43
N GLU A 345 -11.62 -5.58 0.29
CA GLU A 345 -11.15 -6.04 -1.01
C GLU A 345 -11.06 -4.89 -2.02
N SER A 346 -10.05 -4.93 -2.88
CA SER A 346 -9.96 -4.01 -4.01
C SER A 346 -10.91 -4.44 -5.11
N ALA A 347 -11.73 -3.51 -5.62
CA ALA A 347 -12.67 -3.75 -6.70
C ALA A 347 -12.80 -2.51 -7.60
N SER A 348 -13.29 -2.72 -8.81
CA SER A 348 -13.61 -1.66 -9.76
C SER A 348 -14.94 -1.94 -10.45
N GLY A 349 -15.59 -0.90 -10.99
CA GLY A 349 -16.89 -1.03 -11.62
C GLY A 349 -18.01 -1.31 -10.62
N LEU A 350 -17.82 -0.92 -9.37
CA LEU A 350 -18.85 -0.93 -8.33
C LEU A 350 -19.91 0.13 -8.66
N THR A 351 -21.16 -0.12 -8.25
CA THR A 351 -22.32 0.74 -8.54
C THR A 351 -22.91 1.32 -7.26
N TYR A 352 -23.95 2.10 -7.38
CA TYR A 352 -24.69 2.63 -6.23
C TYR A 352 -25.27 1.53 -5.32
N GLU A 353 -25.67 0.38 -5.90
CA GLU A 353 -26.13 -0.78 -5.10
C GLU A 353 -25.01 -1.32 -4.20
N ASN A 354 -23.76 -1.28 -4.67
CA ASN A 354 -22.62 -1.64 -3.85
C ASN A 354 -22.37 -0.62 -2.74
N LEU A 355 -22.53 0.69 -3.01
CA LEU A 355 -22.43 1.74 -2.00
C LEU A 355 -23.49 1.55 -0.90
N VAL A 356 -24.74 1.25 -1.28
CA VAL A 356 -25.81 0.90 -0.34
C VAL A 356 -25.47 -0.35 0.48
N ALA A 357 -24.89 -1.37 -0.17
CA ALA A 357 -24.53 -2.63 0.51
C ALA A 357 -23.35 -2.44 1.50
N PHE A 358 -22.36 -1.60 1.18
CA PHE A 358 -21.27 -1.23 2.10
C PHE A 358 -21.78 -0.40 3.27
N ASN A 359 -22.76 0.45 3.03
CA ASN A 359 -23.42 1.32 4.02
C ASN A 359 -22.41 2.08 4.92
N PRO A 360 -21.40 2.79 4.37
CA PRO A 360 -20.35 3.44 5.13
C PRO A 360 -20.86 4.65 5.90
N ASP A 361 -20.24 4.91 7.06
CA ASP A 361 -20.45 6.15 7.82
C ASP A 361 -19.70 7.33 7.22
N VAL A 362 -18.53 7.07 6.61
CA VAL A 362 -17.67 8.04 5.94
C VAL A 362 -17.20 7.49 4.59
N VAL A 363 -17.16 8.33 3.58
CA VAL A 363 -16.50 8.03 2.29
C VAL A 363 -15.31 8.95 2.10
N LEU A 364 -14.14 8.35 1.85
CA LEU A 364 -12.94 9.07 1.41
C LEU A 364 -12.88 8.96 -0.11
N TYR A 365 -13.21 10.05 -0.81
CA TYR A 365 -13.13 10.11 -2.25
C TYR A 365 -11.74 10.57 -2.68
N ILE A 366 -10.99 9.68 -3.31
CA ILE A 366 -9.61 9.96 -3.73
C ILE A 366 -9.62 10.57 -5.12
N THR A 367 -9.33 11.88 -5.19
CA THR A 367 -9.23 12.65 -6.43
C THR A 367 -7.87 12.41 -7.10
N ALA A 368 -7.79 12.52 -8.42
CA ALA A 368 -6.55 12.31 -9.15
C ALA A 368 -6.46 13.22 -10.40
N ASN A 369 -5.26 13.68 -10.75
CA ASN A 369 -5.04 14.54 -11.93
C ASN A 369 -5.63 13.99 -13.23
N ARG A 370 -5.62 12.65 -13.39
CA ARG A 370 -6.23 11.96 -14.54
C ARG A 370 -7.75 12.09 -14.60
N ASN A 371 -8.40 12.49 -13.51
CA ASN A 371 -9.86 12.67 -13.38
C ASN A 371 -10.24 14.14 -13.16
N ALA A 372 -9.35 15.10 -13.41
CA ALA A 372 -9.53 16.53 -13.10
C ALA A 372 -10.82 17.15 -13.70
N GLU A 373 -11.34 16.59 -14.79
CA GLU A 373 -12.61 17.04 -15.40
C GLU A 373 -13.85 16.49 -14.69
N THR A 374 -13.74 15.33 -14.05
CA THR A 374 -14.88 14.61 -13.43
C THR A 374 -14.93 14.75 -11.93
N ASP A 375 -13.77 14.76 -11.25
CA ASP A 375 -13.70 14.81 -9.79
C ASP A 375 -14.49 15.98 -9.17
N PRO A 376 -14.48 17.22 -9.70
CA PRO A 376 -15.24 18.32 -9.13
C PRO A 376 -16.77 18.13 -9.14
N LEU A 377 -17.28 17.19 -9.90
CA LEU A 377 -18.72 16.92 -10.04
C LEU A 377 -19.20 15.73 -9.20
N VAL A 378 -18.28 14.99 -8.60
CA VAL A 378 -18.58 13.68 -7.97
C VAL A 378 -19.46 13.83 -6.75
N LEU A 379 -19.12 14.74 -5.84
CA LEU A 379 -19.88 14.94 -4.62
C LEU A 379 -21.32 15.36 -4.91
N ASP A 380 -21.49 16.35 -5.79
CA ASP A 380 -22.82 16.81 -6.19
C ASP A 380 -23.63 15.69 -6.85
N THR A 381 -22.98 14.86 -7.66
CA THR A 381 -23.61 13.72 -8.32
C THR A 381 -24.10 12.68 -7.31
N ILE A 382 -23.25 12.31 -6.35
CA ILE A 382 -23.60 11.32 -5.29
C ILE A 382 -24.71 11.88 -4.39
N TYR A 383 -24.60 13.14 -3.97
CA TYR A 383 -25.61 13.78 -3.11
C TYR A 383 -26.96 13.99 -3.80
N ALA A 384 -26.99 14.07 -5.13
CA ALA A 384 -28.24 14.16 -5.91
C ALA A 384 -28.86 12.80 -6.24
N GLU A 385 -28.15 11.69 -6.07
CA GLU A 385 -28.60 10.34 -6.45
C GLU A 385 -29.65 9.80 -5.45
N PRO A 386 -30.92 9.57 -5.88
CA PRO A 386 -31.97 9.16 -4.95
C PRO A 386 -31.75 7.81 -4.28
N SER A 387 -31.04 6.88 -4.94
CA SER A 387 -30.88 5.50 -4.47
C SER A 387 -29.93 5.36 -3.28
N VAL A 388 -29.12 6.37 -2.99
CA VAL A 388 -28.09 6.33 -1.91
C VAL A 388 -28.38 7.28 -0.75
N GLN A 389 -29.54 7.94 -0.72
CA GLN A 389 -29.88 8.96 0.28
C GLN A 389 -29.92 8.43 1.73
N GLU A 390 -30.15 7.13 1.91
CA GLU A 390 -30.17 6.47 3.22
C GLU A 390 -28.79 5.99 3.68
N VAL A 391 -27.75 6.05 2.81
CA VAL A 391 -26.38 5.71 3.19
C VAL A 391 -25.87 6.77 4.19
N PRO A 392 -25.37 6.39 5.40
CA PRO A 392 -24.99 7.35 6.44
C PRO A 392 -24.01 8.43 5.96
N ALA A 393 -23.00 8.06 5.17
CA ALA A 393 -22.04 9.02 4.60
C ALA A 393 -22.70 10.08 3.70
N VAL A 394 -23.76 9.71 2.96
CA VAL A 394 -24.52 10.62 2.08
C VAL A 394 -25.48 11.46 2.92
N ALA A 395 -26.28 10.80 3.76
CA ALA A 395 -27.28 11.47 4.61
C ALA A 395 -26.66 12.55 5.51
N ASN A 396 -25.46 12.27 6.05
CA ASN A 396 -24.75 13.15 6.98
C ASN A 396 -23.70 14.04 6.29
N LYS A 397 -23.58 13.98 4.96
CA LYS A 397 -22.58 14.73 4.16
C LYS A 397 -21.14 14.47 4.59
N LYS A 398 -20.82 13.22 4.93
CA LYS A 398 -19.50 12.75 5.33
C LYS A 398 -18.73 12.10 4.16
N ILE A 399 -18.71 12.77 3.01
CA ILE A 399 -17.85 12.42 1.87
C ILE A 399 -16.74 13.46 1.81
N VAL A 400 -15.49 13.03 1.97
CA VAL A 400 -14.29 13.89 1.99
C VAL A 400 -13.47 13.63 0.75
N GLU A 401 -13.13 14.70 0.02
CA GLU A 401 -12.20 14.65 -1.09
C GLU A 401 -10.75 14.71 -0.58
N ILE A 402 -9.95 13.74 -0.98
CA ILE A 402 -8.52 13.68 -0.64
C ILE A 402 -7.72 13.51 -1.92
N PRO A 403 -6.75 14.39 -2.21
CA PRO A 403 -5.86 14.23 -3.34
C PRO A 403 -5.06 12.92 -3.27
N TYR A 404 -4.91 12.24 -4.41
CA TYR A 404 -4.18 10.97 -4.50
C TYR A 404 -2.79 11.02 -3.84
N ALA A 405 -2.04 12.07 -4.13
CA ALA A 405 -0.68 12.23 -3.60
C ALA A 405 -0.63 12.45 -2.09
N GLU A 406 -1.66 13.06 -1.50
CA GLU A 406 -1.75 13.22 -0.04
C GLU A 406 -2.12 11.91 0.65
N PHE A 407 -2.81 10.99 -0.03
CA PHE A 407 -3.31 9.77 0.58
C PHE A 407 -2.51 8.54 0.25
N MET A 408 -2.07 8.38 -1.01
CA MET A 408 -1.47 7.14 -1.51
C MET A 408 0.06 7.15 -1.47
N ASP A 409 0.68 8.31 -1.47
CA ASP A 409 2.14 8.43 -1.41
C ASP A 409 2.61 8.40 0.05
N ALA A 410 3.70 7.67 0.30
CA ALA A 410 4.33 7.64 1.61
C ALA A 410 5.24 8.87 1.79
N SER A 411 4.63 10.06 1.85
CA SER A 411 5.31 11.36 2.00
C SER A 411 4.73 12.12 3.21
N PRO A 412 5.35 13.22 3.66
CA PRO A 412 4.82 14.07 4.73
C PRO A 412 3.37 14.51 4.51
N ARG A 413 2.91 14.65 3.26
CA ARG A 413 1.53 15.03 2.92
C ARG A 413 0.47 14.04 3.41
N VAL A 414 0.84 12.81 3.74
CA VAL A 414 -0.11 11.86 4.31
C VAL A 414 -0.68 12.32 5.65
N PHE A 415 0.04 13.17 6.37
CA PHE A 415 -0.44 13.81 7.59
C PHE A 415 -1.61 14.77 7.32
N ASP A 416 -1.60 15.48 6.18
CA ASP A 416 -2.72 16.35 5.78
C ASP A 416 -3.99 15.54 5.55
N SER A 417 -3.87 14.38 4.92
CA SER A 417 -5.01 13.46 4.76
C SER A 417 -5.44 12.83 6.08
N ALA A 418 -4.50 12.50 6.96
CA ALA A 418 -4.80 11.98 8.29
C ALA A 418 -5.63 12.96 9.12
N GLU A 419 -5.27 14.23 9.12
CA GLU A 419 -5.99 15.29 9.81
C GLU A 419 -7.39 15.52 9.20
N LYS A 420 -7.53 15.55 7.88
CA LYS A 420 -8.83 15.64 7.19
C LYS A 420 -9.75 14.45 7.54
N ILE A 421 -9.20 13.25 7.61
CA ILE A 421 -9.96 12.05 8.01
C ILE A 421 -10.39 12.16 9.46
N LEU A 422 -9.48 12.58 10.34
CA LEU A 422 -9.77 12.76 11.76
C LEU A 422 -10.87 13.80 11.99
N ASP A 423 -10.87 14.90 11.22
CA ASP A 423 -11.88 15.95 11.30
C ASP A 423 -13.28 15.47 10.91
N VAL A 424 -13.39 14.55 9.94
CA VAL A 424 -14.71 14.01 9.56
C VAL A 424 -15.16 12.88 10.49
N LEU A 425 -14.23 12.09 11.02
CA LEU A 425 -14.54 11.06 12.01
C LEU A 425 -14.97 11.69 13.34
N TYR A 426 -14.24 12.70 13.80
CA TYR A 426 -14.37 13.34 15.10
C TYR A 426 -14.39 14.86 14.96
N PRO A 427 -15.50 15.45 14.47
CA PRO A 427 -15.62 16.89 14.31
C PRO A 427 -15.41 17.62 15.64
N GLN A 428 -14.57 18.63 15.63
CA GLN A 428 -14.43 19.52 16.78
C GLN A 428 -15.69 20.40 16.89
N ALA A 429 -16.21 20.57 18.11
CA ALA A 429 -17.44 21.32 18.41
C ALA A 429 -17.27 22.83 18.20
#